data_cc5464b84f1e3ba3116a61e948331653
#
_entry.id   cc5464b84f1e3ba3116a61e948331653
#
_cell.length_a   1.000
_cell.length_b   1.000
_cell.length_c   1.000
_cell.angle_alpha   90.00
_cell.angle_beta   90.00
_cell.angle_gamma   90.00
#
_symmetry.space_group_name_H-M   'P 1'
#
loop_
_entity.id
_entity.type
_entity.pdbx_description
1 polymer ?
#
loop_
_entity_poly.entity_id
_entity_poly.type
_entity_poly.pdbx_seq_one_letter_code
_entity_poly.pdbx_strand_id
1 'polypeptide(L)'
;MKKFEIPFNFDIELLNFLDNNIDKNWIEFLFLSPFKEDGINARSHVENVNVNGWTYKVPESRDEYTKIIEEMLSRGYRPSILLQETELIPMEKLDYYFKLGIKDFVVNNDQVALNIKNKDSNYNVVASITKTLSANDIAENDYSMYDKIVLHFPFNRALSRLKELPQKYNYAILANSYCSYKCAVAKKHWYSNSEEAKKINCVKHDNKDTLVYIPPEYIHLFEPYASSFKLQGREYSTHVLANEIYYYYNKLHNPMAGVIYNRLSPFNEQQYFNETKDLSFVINNNFTPKSPTTPNSTNGLRTSA
;
A
#
# COMPACT_ATOMS: atom_id res chain seq x y z
N MET A 1 10.75 8.96 13.22
CA MET A 1 9.84 7.87 12.78
C MET A 1 9.74 7.93 11.27
N LYS A 2 9.76 6.80 10.56
CA LYS A 2 9.59 6.78 9.11
C LYS A 2 8.12 7.04 8.76
N LYS A 3 7.90 7.71 7.62
CA LYS A 3 6.56 8.06 7.16
C LYS A 3 5.90 6.92 6.39
N PHE A 4 4.58 6.96 6.30
CA PHE A 4 3.79 5.97 5.58
C PHE A 4 3.01 6.60 4.42
N GLU A 5 3.03 5.92 3.29
CA GLU A 5 2.20 6.18 2.13
C GLU A 5 0.92 5.35 2.29
N ILE A 6 -0.20 6.01 2.48
CA ILE A 6 -1.47 5.38 2.86
C ILE A 6 -2.39 5.29 1.64
N PRO A 7 -3.02 4.13 1.38
CA PRO A 7 -4.05 4.04 0.35
C PRO A 7 -5.31 4.77 0.78
N PHE A 8 -5.91 5.52 -0.13
CA PHE A 8 -7.18 6.18 0.10
C PHE A 8 -8.28 5.54 -0.77
N ASN A 9 -9.36 5.12 -0.12
CA ASN A 9 -10.46 4.39 -0.71
C ASN A 9 -11.68 5.26 -1.06
N PHE A 10 -11.49 6.56 -1.17
CA PHE A 10 -12.52 7.58 -1.41
C PHE A 10 -13.58 7.72 -0.31
N ASP A 11 -13.40 7.09 0.84
CA ASP A 11 -14.31 7.21 1.97
C ASP A 11 -13.80 8.27 2.96
N ILE A 12 -14.60 9.31 3.17
CA ILE A 12 -14.27 10.40 4.10
C ILE A 12 -14.13 9.91 5.55
N GLU A 13 -14.80 8.82 5.91
CA GLU A 13 -14.64 8.21 7.23
C GLU A 13 -13.20 7.76 7.51
N LEU A 14 -12.43 7.42 6.46
CA LEU A 14 -11.01 7.16 6.63
C LEU A 14 -10.24 8.43 7.06
N LEU A 15 -10.59 9.59 6.52
CA LEU A 15 -9.98 10.86 6.95
C LEU A 15 -10.34 11.18 8.40
N ASN A 16 -11.59 10.94 8.78
CA ASN A 16 -12.04 11.11 10.17
C ASN A 16 -11.26 10.20 11.13
N PHE A 17 -11.05 8.95 10.73
CA PHE A 17 -10.22 8.02 11.50
C PHE A 17 -8.78 8.53 11.63
N LEU A 18 -8.16 8.96 10.53
CA LEU A 18 -6.78 9.46 10.53
C LEU A 18 -6.63 10.70 11.41
N ASP A 19 -7.55 11.67 11.30
CA ASP A 19 -7.52 12.90 12.10
C ASP A 19 -7.58 12.63 13.60
N ASN A 20 -8.35 11.61 14.01
CA ASN A 20 -8.57 11.31 15.42
C ASN A 20 -7.53 10.37 16.05
N ASN A 21 -6.81 9.57 15.25
CA ASN A 21 -6.03 8.45 15.77
C ASN A 21 -4.57 8.43 15.34
N ILE A 22 -4.20 9.18 14.30
CA ILE A 22 -2.88 9.11 13.68
C ILE A 22 -2.23 10.49 13.64
N ASP A 23 -1.00 10.60 14.11
CA ASP A 23 -0.21 11.82 13.92
C ASP A 23 0.04 12.03 12.41
N LYS A 24 -0.40 13.18 11.89
CA LYS A 24 -0.21 13.54 10.48
C LYS A 24 1.25 13.54 10.04
N ASN A 25 2.18 13.78 10.95
CA ASN A 25 3.61 13.71 10.66
C ASN A 25 4.07 12.30 10.31
N TRP A 26 3.32 11.26 10.69
CA TRP A 26 3.55 9.88 10.31
C TRP A 26 3.12 9.58 8.87
N ILE A 27 2.19 10.39 8.31
CA ILE A 27 1.68 10.22 6.95
C ILE A 27 2.54 11.03 5.98
N GLU A 28 3.01 10.40 4.91
CA GLU A 28 3.71 11.11 3.84
C GLU A 28 2.73 11.68 2.83
N PHE A 29 1.87 10.83 2.29
CA PHE A 29 0.76 11.21 1.43
C PHE A 29 -0.32 10.12 1.40
N LEU A 30 -1.49 10.49 0.94
CA LEU A 30 -2.61 9.58 0.69
C LEU A 30 -2.70 9.34 -0.81
N PHE A 31 -2.46 8.10 -1.26
CA PHE A 31 -2.50 7.81 -2.69
C PHE A 31 -3.85 7.21 -3.12
N LEU A 32 -4.32 7.65 -4.27
CA LEU A 32 -5.61 7.27 -4.83
C LEU A 32 -5.53 7.06 -6.34
N SER A 33 -6.54 6.39 -6.90
CA SER A 33 -6.67 6.24 -8.34
C SER A 33 -7.01 7.58 -8.99
N PRO A 34 -6.58 7.82 -10.24
CA PRO A 34 -7.12 8.92 -11.04
C PRO A 34 -8.63 8.74 -11.24
N PHE A 35 -9.31 9.81 -11.64
CA PHE A 35 -10.72 9.73 -11.96
C PHE A 35 -10.95 8.77 -13.14
N LYS A 36 -11.99 7.94 -13.05
CA LYS A 36 -12.21 6.80 -13.97
C LYS A 36 -12.27 7.18 -15.45
N GLU A 37 -12.87 8.34 -15.77
CA GLU A 37 -13.03 8.79 -17.14
C GLU A 37 -11.75 9.32 -17.79
N ASP A 38 -10.70 9.56 -17.01
CA ASP A 38 -9.41 9.99 -17.55
C ASP A 38 -8.68 8.87 -18.29
N GLY A 39 -9.09 7.62 -18.06
CA GLY A 39 -8.51 6.44 -18.72
C GLY A 39 -7.02 6.24 -18.43
N ILE A 40 -6.54 6.65 -17.23
CA ILE A 40 -5.12 6.65 -16.84
C ILE A 40 -4.82 5.48 -15.90
N ASN A 41 -5.53 4.39 -15.92
CA ASN A 41 -5.31 3.35 -14.94
C ASN A 41 -5.01 2.00 -15.61
N ALA A 42 -3.84 1.44 -15.34
CA ALA A 42 -3.46 0.11 -15.80
C ALA A 42 -4.34 -1.01 -15.21
N ARG A 43 -4.93 -0.77 -14.04
CA ARG A 43 -6.01 -1.61 -13.52
C ARG A 43 -7.32 -0.98 -13.94
N SER A 44 -8.08 -1.69 -14.77
CA SER A 44 -9.48 -1.35 -14.99
C SER A 44 -10.10 -1.05 -13.62
N HIS A 45 -10.81 0.06 -13.57
CA HIS A 45 -11.45 0.56 -12.38
C HIS A 45 -11.99 -0.61 -11.55
N VAL A 46 -11.65 -0.62 -10.29
CA VAL A 46 -12.38 -1.45 -9.34
C VAL A 46 -13.76 -0.81 -9.33
N GLU A 47 -14.60 -1.23 -10.29
CA GLU A 47 -16.01 -0.89 -10.28
C GLU A 47 -16.55 -1.36 -8.95
N ASN A 48 -17.55 -0.69 -8.42
CA ASN A 48 -18.27 -0.99 -7.19
C ASN A 48 -18.25 -2.49 -6.89
N VAL A 49 -17.15 -2.98 -6.33
CA VAL A 49 -17.00 -4.40 -6.00
C VAL A 49 -17.72 -4.58 -4.70
N ASN A 50 -18.90 -5.16 -4.77
CA ASN A 50 -19.56 -5.65 -3.59
C ASN A 50 -18.85 -6.92 -3.12
N VAL A 51 -17.83 -6.75 -2.31
CA VAL A 51 -17.17 -7.87 -1.65
C VAL A 51 -17.84 -8.06 -0.31
N ASN A 52 -18.62 -9.12 -0.18
CA ASN A 52 -19.29 -9.51 1.07
C ASN A 52 -20.21 -8.43 1.70
N GLY A 53 -20.91 -7.66 0.86
CA GLY A 53 -21.81 -6.61 1.33
C GLY A 53 -21.14 -5.25 1.53
N TRP A 54 -19.85 -5.10 1.19
CA TRP A 54 -19.12 -3.84 1.21
C TRP A 54 -19.07 -3.25 -0.18
N THR A 55 -19.55 -2.03 -0.30
CA THR A 55 -19.44 -1.27 -1.54
C THR A 55 -18.24 -0.36 -1.43
N TYR A 56 -17.21 -0.65 -2.21
CA TYR A 56 -16.16 0.31 -2.51
C TYR A 56 -16.77 1.42 -3.36
N LYS A 57 -16.85 2.62 -2.82
CA LYS A 57 -17.38 3.78 -3.55
C LYS A 57 -16.27 4.43 -4.36
N VAL A 58 -16.35 4.30 -5.67
CA VAL A 58 -15.60 5.17 -6.58
C VAL A 58 -16.45 6.40 -6.85
N PRO A 59 -15.89 7.62 -6.83
CA PRO A 59 -16.64 8.82 -7.16
C PRO A 59 -17.33 8.69 -8.53
N GLU A 60 -18.63 8.96 -8.57
CA GLU A 60 -19.44 8.81 -9.77
C GLU A 60 -19.28 10.00 -10.73
N SER A 61 -18.91 11.15 -10.19
CA SER A 61 -18.70 12.39 -10.95
C SER A 61 -17.36 13.05 -10.64
N ARG A 62 -16.90 13.87 -11.58
CA ARG A 62 -15.70 14.69 -11.41
C ARG A 62 -15.86 15.70 -10.27
N ASP A 63 -17.04 16.21 -10.04
CA ASP A 63 -17.34 17.14 -8.94
C ASP A 63 -17.19 16.44 -7.58
N GLU A 64 -17.68 15.21 -7.46
CA GLU A 64 -17.51 14.42 -6.24
C GLU A 64 -16.01 14.12 -5.99
N TYR A 65 -15.30 13.71 -7.05
CA TYR A 65 -13.85 13.48 -6.97
C TYR A 65 -13.11 14.75 -6.55
N THR A 66 -13.46 15.91 -7.14
CA THR A 66 -12.89 17.21 -6.78
C THR A 66 -13.10 17.52 -5.30
N LYS A 67 -14.33 17.41 -4.80
CA LYS A 67 -14.66 17.66 -3.39
C LYS A 67 -13.87 16.79 -2.43
N ILE A 68 -13.64 15.52 -2.78
CA ILE A 68 -12.82 14.61 -1.97
C ILE A 68 -11.37 15.11 -1.92
N ILE A 69 -10.80 15.52 -3.05
CA ILE A 69 -9.42 16.06 -3.08
C ILE A 69 -9.32 17.37 -2.27
N GLU A 70 -10.29 18.26 -2.44
CA GLU A 70 -10.34 19.53 -1.69
C GLU A 70 -10.46 19.27 -0.19
N GLU A 71 -11.25 18.29 0.23
CA GLU A 71 -11.37 17.88 1.61
C GLU A 71 -10.05 17.34 2.18
N MET A 72 -9.34 16.49 1.41
CA MET A 72 -8.00 16.02 1.80
C MET A 72 -7.04 17.19 2.00
N LEU A 73 -7.00 18.12 1.03
CA LEU A 73 -6.12 19.29 1.07
C LEU A 73 -6.47 20.23 2.23
N SER A 74 -7.77 20.49 2.47
CA SER A 74 -8.26 21.37 3.55
C SER A 74 -7.88 20.84 4.92
N ARG A 75 -7.83 19.51 5.08
CA ARG A 75 -7.37 18.84 6.29
C ARG A 75 -5.85 18.76 6.40
N GLY A 76 -5.10 19.26 5.41
CA GLY A 76 -3.64 19.25 5.39
C GLY A 76 -3.01 17.92 4.97
N TYR A 77 -3.78 17.01 4.36
CA TYR A 77 -3.22 15.83 3.72
C TYR A 77 -2.68 16.15 2.34
N ARG A 78 -1.73 15.35 1.89
CA ARG A 78 -1.15 15.42 0.55
C ARG A 78 -1.74 14.30 -0.32
N PRO A 79 -2.66 14.59 -1.26
CA PRO A 79 -3.13 13.59 -2.21
C PRO A 79 -2.04 13.25 -3.23
N SER A 80 -1.89 11.97 -3.56
CA SER A 80 -0.96 11.47 -4.56
C SER A 80 -1.69 10.62 -5.60
N ILE A 81 -1.52 10.92 -6.89
CA ILE A 81 -2.22 10.23 -7.98
C ILE A 81 -1.38 9.07 -8.51
N LEU A 82 -2.01 7.91 -8.66
CA LEU A 82 -1.38 6.71 -9.22
C LEU A 82 -1.48 6.70 -10.75
N LEU A 83 -0.38 6.97 -11.42
CA LEU A 83 -0.23 6.94 -12.87
C LEU A 83 0.46 5.63 -13.27
N GLN A 84 -0.28 4.53 -13.26
CA GLN A 84 0.25 3.17 -13.42
C GLN A 84 0.32 2.68 -14.88
N GLU A 85 -0.08 3.52 -15.84
CA GLU A 85 0.04 3.19 -17.26
C GLU A 85 1.50 2.94 -17.66
N THR A 86 1.69 1.96 -18.53
CA THR A 86 2.99 1.71 -19.18
C THR A 86 3.21 2.61 -20.37
N GLU A 87 2.13 3.08 -20.98
CA GLU A 87 2.14 3.98 -22.12
C GLU A 87 2.31 5.44 -21.69
N LEU A 88 2.66 6.28 -22.65
CA LEU A 88 2.79 7.71 -22.45
C LEU A 88 1.41 8.34 -22.16
N ILE A 89 1.28 8.98 -21.01
CA ILE A 89 0.11 9.75 -20.65
C ILE A 89 0.28 11.17 -21.19
N PRO A 90 -0.63 11.67 -22.04
CA PRO A 90 -0.62 13.05 -22.47
C PRO A 90 -0.72 14.02 -21.30
N MET A 91 0.11 15.06 -21.30
CA MET A 91 0.18 16.00 -20.16
C MET A 91 -1.15 16.74 -19.93
N GLU A 92 -1.94 16.93 -20.98
CA GLU A 92 -3.27 17.56 -20.93
C GLU A 92 -4.23 16.79 -20.00
N LYS A 93 -4.10 15.46 -19.93
CA LYS A 93 -4.85 14.62 -19.00
C LYS A 93 -4.48 14.88 -17.54
N LEU A 94 -3.26 15.37 -17.29
CA LEU A 94 -2.76 15.68 -15.96
C LEU A 94 -3.07 17.11 -15.52
N ASP A 95 -3.44 18.00 -16.44
CA ASP A 95 -3.72 19.42 -16.13
C ASP A 95 -4.81 19.62 -15.09
N TYR A 96 -5.79 18.72 -15.05
CA TYR A 96 -6.84 18.72 -14.04
C TYR A 96 -6.25 18.55 -12.64
N TYR A 97 -5.36 17.58 -12.44
CA TYR A 97 -4.72 17.30 -11.14
C TYR A 97 -3.79 18.43 -10.72
N PHE A 98 -3.03 18.99 -11.66
CA PHE A 98 -2.18 20.16 -11.39
C PHE A 98 -3.01 21.37 -10.95
N LYS A 99 -4.17 21.62 -11.58
CA LYS A 99 -5.08 22.72 -11.21
C LYS A 99 -5.71 22.51 -9.83
N LEU A 100 -5.92 21.28 -9.39
CA LEU A 100 -6.36 20.96 -8.04
C LEU A 100 -5.26 21.15 -6.99
N GLY A 101 -4.03 21.47 -7.39
CA GLY A 101 -2.91 21.66 -6.46
C GLY A 101 -2.22 20.36 -6.03
N ILE A 102 -2.49 19.25 -6.71
CA ILE A 102 -1.80 17.97 -6.44
C ILE A 102 -0.34 18.07 -6.88
N LYS A 103 0.56 17.69 -5.99
CA LYS A 103 2.01 17.76 -6.19
C LYS A 103 2.70 16.41 -6.14
N ASP A 104 2.00 15.35 -5.81
CA ASP A 104 2.54 14.02 -5.60
C ASP A 104 1.98 13.04 -6.63
N PHE A 105 2.86 12.31 -7.31
CA PHE A 105 2.49 11.37 -8.38
C PHE A 105 3.29 10.07 -8.24
N VAL A 106 2.61 8.94 -8.30
CA VAL A 106 3.24 7.62 -8.38
C VAL A 106 3.17 7.14 -9.81
N VAL A 107 4.31 7.06 -10.49
CA VAL A 107 4.40 6.95 -11.95
C VAL A 107 5.09 5.68 -12.38
N ASN A 108 4.58 5.02 -13.43
CA ASN A 108 5.21 3.84 -14.01
C ASN A 108 6.10 4.20 -15.22
N ASN A 109 5.64 5.06 -16.11
CA ASN A 109 6.36 5.42 -17.34
C ASN A 109 7.39 6.51 -17.08
N ASP A 110 8.67 6.26 -17.47
CA ASP A 110 9.78 7.18 -17.21
C ASP A 110 9.62 8.52 -17.95
N GLN A 111 9.07 8.50 -19.18
CA GLN A 111 8.85 9.74 -19.92
C GLN A 111 7.76 10.60 -19.28
N VAL A 112 6.72 9.99 -18.70
CA VAL A 112 5.69 10.71 -17.93
C VAL A 112 6.32 11.35 -16.70
N ALA A 113 7.21 10.62 -15.99
CA ALA A 113 7.94 11.15 -14.84
C ALA A 113 8.79 12.37 -15.23
N LEU A 114 9.56 12.28 -16.31
CA LEU A 114 10.36 13.38 -16.85
C LEU A 114 9.47 14.59 -17.24
N ASN A 115 8.34 14.35 -17.90
CA ASN A 115 7.42 15.42 -18.30
C ASN A 115 6.84 16.15 -17.10
N ILE A 116 6.48 15.43 -16.03
CA ILE A 116 6.01 16.04 -14.77
C ILE A 116 7.12 16.89 -14.15
N LYS A 117 8.33 16.38 -14.05
CA LYS A 117 9.49 17.11 -13.52
C LYS A 117 9.88 18.35 -14.35
N ASN A 118 9.75 18.25 -15.67
CA ASN A 118 9.99 19.38 -16.57
C ASN A 118 8.93 20.47 -16.45
N LYS A 119 7.68 20.12 -16.09
CA LYS A 119 6.62 21.10 -15.83
C LYS A 119 6.91 21.91 -14.56
N ASP A 120 7.30 21.23 -13.48
CA ASP A 120 7.79 21.85 -12.23
C ASP A 120 8.64 20.82 -11.46
N SER A 121 9.89 21.17 -11.22
CA SER A 121 10.84 20.32 -10.47
C SER A 121 10.41 20.05 -9.03
N ASN A 122 9.52 20.88 -8.47
CA ASN A 122 8.97 20.69 -7.11
C ASN A 122 7.87 19.61 -7.02
N TYR A 123 7.37 19.10 -8.15
CA TYR A 123 6.50 17.94 -8.09
C TYR A 123 7.26 16.72 -7.56
N ASN A 124 6.66 16.01 -6.61
CA ASN A 124 7.20 14.78 -6.08
C ASN A 124 6.76 13.60 -6.96
N VAL A 125 7.72 12.94 -7.58
CA VAL A 125 7.48 11.83 -8.51
C VAL A 125 8.09 10.56 -7.95
N VAL A 126 7.24 9.58 -7.68
CA VAL A 126 7.61 8.29 -7.10
C VAL A 126 7.51 7.19 -8.14
N ALA A 127 8.58 6.40 -8.33
CA ALA A 127 8.53 5.24 -9.22
C ALA A 127 7.58 4.17 -8.65
N SER A 128 6.59 3.76 -9.46
CA SER A 128 5.59 2.78 -9.05
C SER A 128 6.22 1.41 -8.83
N ILE A 129 5.74 0.67 -7.83
CA ILE A 129 6.08 -0.74 -7.62
C ILE A 129 5.75 -1.61 -8.85
N THR A 130 4.80 -1.18 -9.68
CA THR A 130 4.40 -1.90 -10.91
C THR A 130 5.50 -1.89 -11.98
N LYS A 131 6.53 -1.04 -11.86
CA LYS A 131 7.75 -1.13 -12.68
C LYS A 131 8.50 -2.44 -12.45
N THR A 132 8.31 -3.08 -11.30
CA THR A 132 8.95 -4.37 -10.94
C THR A 132 10.47 -4.35 -11.04
N LEU A 133 11.11 -3.25 -10.63
CA LEU A 133 12.56 -3.07 -10.75
C LEU A 133 13.31 -4.11 -9.90
N SER A 134 14.27 -4.78 -10.51
CA SER A 134 15.24 -5.63 -9.82
C SER A 134 16.40 -4.80 -9.24
N ALA A 135 17.25 -5.41 -8.43
CA ALA A 135 18.44 -4.75 -7.92
C ALA A 135 19.39 -4.33 -9.06
N ASN A 136 19.51 -5.18 -10.09
CA ASN A 136 20.33 -4.87 -11.26
C ASN A 136 19.76 -3.69 -12.06
N ASP A 137 18.43 -3.66 -12.29
CA ASP A 137 17.79 -2.52 -12.95
C ASP A 137 18.12 -1.21 -12.24
N ILE A 138 18.03 -1.20 -10.88
CA ILE A 138 18.30 -0.01 -10.08
C ILE A 138 19.79 0.38 -10.09
N ALA A 139 20.70 -0.61 -10.17
CA ALA A 139 22.13 -0.37 -10.19
C ALA A 139 22.63 0.14 -11.55
N GLU A 140 22.08 -0.38 -12.66
CA GLU A 140 22.57 -0.18 -14.02
C GLU A 140 21.92 1.00 -14.74
N ASN A 141 20.71 1.42 -14.30
CA ASN A 141 19.98 2.50 -14.96
C ASN A 141 19.91 3.76 -14.10
N ASP A 142 19.61 4.89 -14.78
CA ASP A 142 19.38 6.17 -14.10
C ASP A 142 17.89 6.37 -13.80
N TYR A 143 17.58 6.55 -12.53
CA TYR A 143 16.23 6.85 -12.02
C TYR A 143 16.20 8.23 -11.32
N SER A 144 17.09 9.13 -11.69
CA SER A 144 17.20 10.49 -11.08
C SER A 144 15.95 11.35 -11.29
N MET A 145 15.08 11.00 -12.27
CA MET A 145 13.80 11.64 -12.47
C MET A 145 12.79 11.34 -11.35
N TYR A 146 13.06 10.34 -10.52
CA TYR A 146 12.22 9.98 -9.39
C TYR A 146 12.80 10.46 -8.07
N ASP A 147 11.98 11.06 -7.22
CA ASP A 147 12.37 11.43 -5.86
C ASP A 147 12.46 10.20 -4.96
N LYS A 148 11.77 9.11 -5.34
CA LYS A 148 11.72 7.86 -4.61
C LYS A 148 11.37 6.69 -5.52
N ILE A 149 11.83 5.50 -5.16
CA ILE A 149 11.52 4.24 -5.84
C ILE A 149 10.75 3.33 -4.88
N VAL A 150 9.53 2.91 -5.24
CA VAL A 150 8.84 1.84 -4.50
C VAL A 150 9.42 0.50 -4.92
N LEU A 151 10.08 -0.16 -3.98
CA LEU A 151 10.75 -1.44 -4.24
C LEU A 151 9.74 -2.55 -4.56
N HIS A 152 10.11 -3.39 -5.50
CA HIS A 152 9.34 -4.59 -5.79
C HIS A 152 9.33 -5.52 -4.57
N PHE A 153 8.19 -6.14 -4.29
CA PHE A 153 7.96 -6.87 -3.04
C PHE A 153 8.94 -8.01 -2.71
N PRO A 154 9.68 -8.67 -3.65
CA PRO A 154 10.70 -9.63 -3.26
C PRO A 154 11.79 -9.07 -2.32
N PHE A 155 12.02 -7.76 -2.33
CA PHE A 155 12.94 -7.13 -1.39
C PHE A 155 12.49 -7.21 0.07
N ASN A 156 11.19 -7.38 0.33
CA ASN A 156 10.65 -7.48 1.69
C ASN A 156 11.15 -8.72 2.47
N ARG A 157 11.76 -9.69 1.79
CA ARG A 157 12.29 -10.91 2.39
C ARG A 157 13.81 -11.03 2.30
N ALA A 158 14.47 -9.95 1.89
CA ALA A 158 15.89 -10.00 1.59
C ALA A 158 16.63 -8.77 2.12
N LEU A 159 16.77 -8.66 3.45
CA LEU A 159 17.51 -7.56 4.10
C LEU A 159 18.95 -7.41 3.53
N SER A 160 19.60 -8.52 3.14
CA SER A 160 20.91 -8.48 2.50
C SER A 160 20.85 -7.70 1.17
N ARG A 161 19.84 -7.94 0.36
CA ARG A 161 19.65 -7.24 -0.94
C ARG A 161 19.35 -5.75 -0.76
N LEU A 162 18.64 -5.38 0.32
CA LEU A 162 18.40 -3.97 0.63
C LEU A 162 19.70 -3.23 0.94
N LYS A 163 20.68 -3.91 1.56
CA LYS A 163 22.01 -3.34 1.84
C LYS A 163 22.84 -3.08 0.58
N GLU A 164 22.57 -3.83 -0.48
CA GLU A 164 23.31 -3.75 -1.76
C GLU A 164 22.75 -2.67 -2.68
N LEU A 165 21.59 -2.10 -2.37
CA LEU A 165 20.96 -1.07 -3.20
C LEU A 165 21.77 0.24 -3.20
N PRO A 166 21.86 0.94 -4.35
CA PRO A 166 22.53 2.23 -4.45
C PRO A 166 21.96 3.26 -3.46
N GLN A 167 22.82 3.81 -2.62
CA GLN A 167 22.42 4.77 -1.57
C GLN A 167 22.03 6.16 -2.12
N LYS A 168 22.20 6.39 -3.42
CA LYS A 168 21.84 7.65 -4.09
C LYS A 168 20.33 7.86 -4.25
N TYR A 169 19.52 6.81 -4.07
CA TYR A 169 18.06 6.87 -4.20
C TYR A 169 17.36 6.71 -2.87
N ASN A 170 16.19 7.33 -2.76
CA ASN A 170 15.25 7.06 -1.67
C ASN A 170 14.37 5.85 -2.02
N TYR A 171 14.09 5.00 -1.06
CA TYR A 171 13.29 3.80 -1.26
C TYR A 171 12.05 3.79 -0.39
N ALA A 172 10.91 3.35 -0.97
CA ALA A 172 9.74 2.97 -0.22
C ALA A 172 9.57 1.44 -0.27
N ILE A 173 9.18 0.85 0.85
CA ILE A 173 8.92 -0.59 0.95
C ILE A 173 7.42 -0.81 1.14
N LEU A 174 6.80 -1.64 0.28
CA LEU A 174 5.41 -2.05 0.42
C LEU A 174 5.28 -3.06 1.55
N ALA A 175 4.77 -2.62 2.72
CA ALA A 175 4.84 -3.40 3.95
C ALA A 175 3.77 -4.51 4.03
N ASN A 176 2.51 -4.21 3.68
CA ASN A 176 1.38 -5.13 3.88
C ASN A 176 0.98 -5.91 2.63
N SER A 177 1.92 -6.26 1.78
CA SER A 177 1.61 -7.08 0.60
C SER A 177 1.44 -8.54 0.97
N TYR A 178 0.34 -9.14 0.52
CA TYR A 178 0.04 -10.56 0.70
C TYR A 178 0.45 -11.41 -0.51
N CYS A 179 1.36 -10.91 -1.31
CA CYS A 179 1.93 -11.62 -2.45
C CYS A 179 3.06 -12.54 -2.02
N SER A 180 3.44 -13.49 -2.88
CA SER A 180 4.62 -14.33 -2.67
C SER A 180 5.84 -13.71 -3.36
N TYR A 181 7.01 -13.74 -2.72
CA TYR A 181 8.26 -13.28 -3.34
C TYR A 181 8.67 -14.15 -4.55
N LYS A 182 8.11 -15.35 -4.66
CA LYS A 182 8.34 -16.28 -5.79
C LYS A 182 7.25 -16.18 -6.87
N CYS A 183 6.40 -15.15 -6.85
CA CYS A 183 5.30 -15.02 -7.78
C CYS A 183 5.80 -14.71 -9.20
N ALA A 184 5.83 -15.71 -10.08
CA ALA A 184 6.23 -15.57 -11.48
C ALA A 184 5.24 -14.74 -12.33
N VAL A 185 4.01 -14.55 -11.84
CA VAL A 185 2.93 -13.86 -12.56
C VAL A 185 2.60 -12.46 -12.01
N ALA A 186 3.40 -11.95 -11.07
CA ALA A 186 3.13 -10.67 -10.40
C ALA A 186 2.94 -9.52 -11.39
N LYS A 187 3.85 -9.38 -12.36
CA LYS A 187 3.76 -8.32 -13.38
C LYS A 187 2.49 -8.45 -14.21
N LYS A 188 2.17 -9.65 -14.69
CA LYS A 188 0.94 -9.92 -15.44
C LYS A 188 -0.29 -9.61 -14.60
N HIS A 189 -0.31 -10.01 -13.32
CA HIS A 189 -1.41 -9.77 -12.41
C HIS A 189 -1.67 -8.27 -12.19
N TRP A 190 -0.61 -7.46 -12.15
CA TRP A 190 -0.75 -6.01 -11.91
C TRP A 190 -1.29 -5.23 -13.10
N TYR A 191 -1.13 -5.77 -14.31
CA TYR A 191 -1.64 -5.17 -15.55
C TYR A 191 -2.92 -5.82 -16.08
N SER A 192 -3.42 -6.88 -15.41
CA SER A 192 -4.65 -7.52 -15.80
C SER A 192 -5.86 -6.76 -15.29
N ASN A 193 -6.91 -6.69 -16.10
CA ASN A 193 -8.23 -6.28 -15.62
C ASN A 193 -8.80 -7.31 -14.63
N SER A 194 -9.91 -6.99 -13.96
CA SER A 194 -10.49 -7.84 -12.92
C SER A 194 -10.86 -9.25 -13.42
N GLU A 195 -11.35 -9.36 -14.67
CA GLU A 195 -11.71 -10.65 -15.27
C GLU A 195 -10.49 -11.49 -15.66
N GLU A 196 -9.46 -10.84 -16.18
CA GLU A 196 -8.18 -11.51 -16.49
C GLU A 196 -7.46 -11.91 -15.21
N ALA A 197 -7.50 -11.07 -14.17
CA ALA A 197 -6.88 -11.38 -12.88
C ALA A 197 -7.51 -12.64 -12.24
N LYS A 198 -8.83 -12.85 -12.39
CA LYS A 198 -9.50 -14.07 -11.93
C LYS A 198 -9.00 -15.33 -12.65
N LYS A 199 -8.58 -15.20 -13.91
CA LYS A 199 -8.05 -16.31 -14.73
C LYS A 199 -6.57 -16.59 -14.45
N ILE A 200 -5.86 -15.67 -13.83
CA ILE A 200 -4.47 -15.88 -13.43
C ILE A 200 -4.48 -16.87 -12.28
N ASN A 201 -3.93 -18.05 -12.53
CA ASN A 201 -3.72 -19.05 -11.49
C ASN A 201 -2.61 -18.53 -10.54
N CYS A 202 -3.01 -17.63 -9.64
CA CYS A 202 -2.16 -17.16 -8.58
C CYS A 202 -1.85 -18.37 -7.69
N VAL A 203 -0.60 -18.77 -7.60
CA VAL A 203 -0.14 -19.78 -6.65
C VAL A 203 -0.36 -19.20 -5.27
N LYS A 204 -1.59 -19.35 -4.80
CA LYS A 204 -2.02 -18.86 -3.49
C LYS A 204 -1.29 -19.70 -2.43
N HIS A 205 -0.38 -19.16 -1.83
CA HIS A 205 -0.02 -19.03 -0.43
C HIS A 205 -0.27 -20.25 0.47
N ASP A 206 -0.13 -21.47 -0.03
CA ASP A 206 -0.07 -22.65 0.82
C ASP A 206 1.18 -22.65 1.71
N ASN A 207 2.14 -21.78 1.38
CA ASN A 207 3.37 -21.64 2.14
C ASN A 207 3.52 -20.20 2.68
N LYS A 208 3.20 -20.01 3.96
CA LYS A 208 3.34 -18.73 4.69
C LYS A 208 4.77 -18.17 4.64
N ASP A 209 5.77 -19.03 4.49
CA ASP A 209 7.19 -18.65 4.45
C ASP A 209 7.55 -17.88 3.17
N THR A 210 6.69 -17.90 2.16
CA THR A 210 6.92 -17.17 0.90
C THR A 210 6.25 -15.80 0.84
N LEU A 211 5.43 -15.44 1.83
CA LEU A 211 4.74 -14.16 1.87
C LEU A 211 5.72 -13.00 2.05
N VAL A 212 5.41 -11.89 1.40
CA VAL A 212 6.22 -10.67 1.48
C VAL A 212 5.70 -9.65 2.50
N TYR A 213 4.65 -10.01 3.22
CA TYR A 213 4.11 -9.20 4.32
C TYR A 213 5.17 -8.99 5.40
N ILE A 214 5.32 -7.75 5.84
CA ILE A 214 6.17 -7.37 6.97
C ILE A 214 5.23 -7.11 8.15
N PRO A 215 5.22 -7.95 9.17
CA PRO A 215 4.39 -7.70 10.34
C PRO A 215 4.72 -6.33 10.98
N PRO A 216 3.72 -5.58 11.46
CA PRO A 216 3.93 -4.24 12.02
C PRO A 216 5.00 -4.17 13.10
N GLU A 217 5.07 -5.17 13.98
CA GLU A 217 6.06 -5.27 15.05
C GLU A 217 7.51 -5.42 14.56
N TYR A 218 7.70 -5.89 13.30
CA TYR A 218 9.02 -6.07 12.68
C TYR A 218 9.40 -4.97 11.71
N ILE A 219 8.54 -3.95 11.52
CA ILE A 219 8.80 -2.87 10.56
C ILE A 219 10.12 -2.14 10.85
N HIS A 220 10.52 -2.07 12.13
CA HIS A 220 11.74 -1.42 12.57
C HIS A 220 13.02 -2.03 11.95
N LEU A 221 13.00 -3.32 11.56
CA LEU A 221 14.13 -3.98 10.90
C LEU A 221 14.41 -3.41 9.49
N PHE A 222 13.40 -2.81 8.86
CA PHE A 222 13.44 -2.26 7.53
C PHE A 222 13.67 -0.74 7.51
N GLU A 223 13.47 -0.06 8.63
CA GLU A 223 13.63 1.40 8.75
C GLU A 223 15.00 1.92 8.28
N PRO A 224 16.13 1.21 8.47
CA PRO A 224 17.43 1.66 7.97
C PRO A 224 17.53 1.74 6.44
N TYR A 225 16.69 0.99 5.73
CA TYR A 225 16.77 0.80 4.27
C TYR A 225 15.65 1.52 3.51
N ALA A 226 14.68 2.07 4.20
CA ALA A 226 13.55 2.75 3.61
C ALA A 226 13.48 4.21 4.05
N SER A 227 13.13 5.11 3.14
CA SER A 227 12.75 6.49 3.45
C SER A 227 11.29 6.56 3.92
N SER A 228 10.44 5.68 3.38
CA SER A 228 9.04 5.52 3.79
C SER A 228 8.58 4.07 3.62
N PHE A 229 7.41 3.78 4.20
CA PHE A 229 6.70 2.52 3.97
C PHE A 229 5.40 2.81 3.23
N LYS A 230 5.03 1.91 2.34
CA LYS A 230 3.78 1.97 1.59
C LYS A 230 2.83 0.89 2.10
N LEU A 231 1.58 1.24 2.34
CA LEU A 231 0.51 0.27 2.53
C LEU A 231 -0.27 0.12 1.24
N GLN A 232 -0.81 -1.05 0.97
CA GLN A 232 -1.78 -1.30 -0.10
C GLN A 232 -3.18 -1.46 0.47
N GLY A 233 -4.21 -1.49 -0.40
CA GLY A 233 -5.56 -1.83 0.01
C GLY A 233 -6.58 -0.72 -0.25
N ARG A 234 -6.33 0.15 -1.23
CA ARG A 234 -7.33 1.16 -1.63
C ARG A 234 -8.69 0.57 -2.01
N GLU A 235 -8.71 -0.73 -2.33
CA GLU A 235 -9.90 -1.52 -2.61
C GLU A 235 -10.57 -2.10 -1.35
N TYR A 236 -10.01 -1.85 -0.17
CA TYR A 236 -10.56 -2.34 1.08
C TYR A 236 -11.57 -1.37 1.67
N SER A 237 -12.45 -1.91 2.51
CA SER A 237 -13.31 -1.08 3.32
C SER A 237 -12.49 -0.23 4.28
N THR A 238 -13.06 0.88 4.71
CA THR A 238 -12.45 1.78 5.69
C THR A 238 -12.08 1.07 6.98
N HIS A 239 -12.89 0.11 7.45
CA HIS A 239 -12.57 -0.68 8.63
C HIS A 239 -11.26 -1.49 8.48
N VAL A 240 -11.09 -2.16 7.34
CA VAL A 240 -9.89 -2.95 7.07
C VAL A 240 -8.66 -2.04 6.99
N LEU A 241 -8.79 -0.91 6.28
CA LEU A 241 -7.69 0.05 6.16
C LEU A 241 -7.33 0.68 7.51
N ALA A 242 -8.33 1.14 8.25
CA ALA A 242 -8.11 1.76 9.56
C ALA A 242 -7.43 0.80 10.53
N ASN A 243 -7.84 -0.46 10.54
CA ASN A 243 -7.22 -1.49 11.35
C ASN A 243 -5.75 -1.73 10.95
N GLU A 244 -5.45 -1.92 9.67
CA GLU A 244 -4.07 -2.07 9.17
C GLU A 244 -3.22 -0.86 9.56
N ILE A 245 -3.70 0.36 9.31
CA ILE A 245 -3.00 1.60 9.62
C ILE A 245 -2.72 1.69 11.13
N TYR A 246 -3.70 1.38 11.97
CA TYR A 246 -3.57 1.41 13.42
C TYR A 246 -2.45 0.50 13.93
N TYR A 247 -2.40 -0.75 13.43
CA TYR A 247 -1.36 -1.69 13.84
C TYR A 247 0.04 -1.27 13.38
N TYR A 248 0.18 -0.75 12.14
CA TYR A 248 1.46 -0.22 11.68
C TYR A 248 1.89 1.04 12.42
N TYR A 249 0.96 1.93 12.72
CA TYR A 249 1.24 3.15 13.48
C TYR A 249 1.77 2.84 14.87
N ASN A 250 1.13 1.91 15.57
CA ASN A 250 1.49 1.52 16.93
C ASN A 250 2.59 0.42 16.98
N LYS A 251 3.02 -0.12 15.83
CA LYS A 251 3.98 -1.23 15.73
C LYS A 251 3.56 -2.46 16.55
N LEU A 252 2.27 -2.75 16.56
CA LEU A 252 1.68 -3.84 17.31
C LEU A 252 1.46 -5.07 16.41
N HIS A 253 1.50 -6.25 17.03
CA HIS A 253 1.08 -7.47 16.35
C HIS A 253 -0.37 -7.37 15.89
N ASN A 254 -0.61 -7.56 14.58
CA ASN A 254 -1.96 -7.60 14.04
C ASN A 254 -2.51 -9.04 14.13
N PRO A 255 -3.42 -9.35 15.06
CA PRO A 255 -3.96 -10.70 15.23
C PRO A 255 -4.77 -11.15 14.01
N MET A 256 -5.25 -10.18 13.19
CA MET A 256 -6.03 -10.44 11.99
C MET A 256 -5.16 -10.70 10.75
N ALA A 257 -3.84 -10.50 10.84
CA ALA A 257 -2.95 -10.74 9.71
C ALA A 257 -3.11 -12.16 9.15
N GLY A 258 -3.29 -13.17 10.01
CA GLY A 258 -3.53 -14.55 9.60
C GLY A 258 -4.83 -14.73 8.79
N VAL A 259 -5.88 -14.00 9.13
CA VAL A 259 -7.15 -13.99 8.39
C VAL A 259 -7.00 -13.26 7.06
N ILE A 260 -6.29 -12.13 7.07
CA ILE A 260 -5.97 -11.36 5.87
C ILE A 260 -5.12 -12.19 4.90
N TYR A 261 -4.20 -13.02 5.38
CA TYR A 261 -3.43 -13.95 4.54
C TYR A 261 -4.30 -14.93 3.75
N ASN A 262 -5.40 -15.35 4.34
CA ASN A 262 -6.35 -16.27 3.72
C ASN A 262 -7.50 -15.53 3.02
N ARG A 263 -7.47 -14.21 2.93
CA ARG A 263 -8.55 -13.34 2.46
C ARG A 263 -9.05 -13.58 1.03
N LEU A 264 -8.36 -14.40 0.29
CA LEU A 264 -8.83 -14.84 -1.02
C LEU A 264 -9.99 -15.84 -0.91
N SER A 265 -10.34 -16.24 0.33
CA SER A 265 -11.57 -16.95 0.64
C SER A 265 -12.63 -15.93 1.12
N PRO A 266 -13.81 -15.87 0.49
CA PRO A 266 -14.91 -15.02 0.95
C PRO A 266 -15.27 -15.24 2.42
N PHE A 267 -15.14 -16.46 2.90
CA PHE A 267 -15.38 -16.82 4.29
C PHE A 267 -14.42 -16.12 5.26
N ASN A 268 -13.13 -16.09 4.94
CA ASN A 268 -12.12 -15.48 5.81
C ASN A 268 -12.24 -13.95 5.83
N GLU A 269 -12.65 -13.34 4.74
CA GLU A 269 -12.91 -11.90 4.69
C GLU A 269 -14.14 -11.54 5.52
N GLN A 270 -15.20 -12.35 5.45
CA GLN A 270 -16.39 -12.19 6.29
C GLN A 270 -16.06 -12.37 7.78
N GLN A 271 -15.20 -13.32 8.13
CA GLN A 271 -14.75 -13.51 9.51
C GLN A 271 -13.97 -12.27 9.99
N TYR A 272 -13.00 -11.80 9.23
CA TYR A 272 -12.26 -10.57 9.54
C TYR A 272 -13.22 -9.41 9.77
N PHE A 273 -14.21 -9.26 8.90
CA PHE A 273 -15.21 -8.22 9.01
C PHE A 273 -16.04 -8.34 10.28
N ASN A 274 -16.53 -9.54 10.61
CA ASN A 274 -17.34 -9.76 11.81
C ASN A 274 -16.56 -9.46 13.10
N GLU A 275 -15.24 -9.65 13.07
CA GLU A 275 -14.35 -9.37 14.22
C GLU A 275 -13.92 -7.90 14.30
N THR A 276 -13.90 -7.18 13.17
CA THR A 276 -13.42 -5.79 13.10
C THR A 276 -14.49 -4.77 12.70
N LYS A 277 -15.76 -5.19 12.61
CA LYS A 277 -16.86 -4.36 12.07
C LYS A 277 -17.13 -3.06 12.85
N ASP A 278 -16.66 -2.96 14.06
CA ASP A 278 -16.78 -1.76 14.87
C ASP A 278 -15.42 -1.12 15.06
N LEU A 279 -15.15 -0.02 14.33
CA LEU A 279 -13.94 0.78 14.49
C LEU A 279 -13.77 1.30 15.92
N SER A 280 -14.87 1.46 16.67
CA SER A 280 -14.82 1.83 18.08
C SER A 280 -14.09 0.77 18.90
N PHE A 281 -14.13 -0.49 18.48
CA PHE A 281 -13.36 -1.56 19.10
C PHE A 281 -11.84 -1.35 18.93
N VAL A 282 -11.40 -0.91 17.76
CA VAL A 282 -9.97 -0.62 17.49
C VAL A 282 -9.52 0.63 18.25
N ILE A 283 -10.42 1.63 18.37
CA ILE A 283 -10.14 2.95 18.93
C ILE A 283 -10.30 2.97 20.47
N ASN A 284 -11.36 2.34 21.00
CA ASN A 284 -11.75 2.47 22.42
C ASN A 284 -11.22 1.34 23.31
N ASN A 285 -10.79 0.22 22.76
CA ASN A 285 -10.11 -0.76 23.56
C ASN A 285 -8.68 -0.27 23.78
N ASN A 286 -8.39 0.16 24.98
CA ASN A 286 -7.03 0.16 25.53
C ASN A 286 -6.51 -1.28 25.44
N PHE A 287 -6.14 -1.67 24.22
CA PHE A 287 -5.58 -2.98 23.94
C PHE A 287 -4.19 -2.98 24.59
N THR A 288 -4.14 -3.37 25.85
CA THR A 288 -2.88 -3.78 26.45
C THR A 288 -2.49 -5.07 25.77
N PRO A 289 -1.44 -5.08 24.93
CA PRO A 289 -0.97 -6.32 24.36
C PRO A 289 -0.64 -7.26 25.50
N LYS A 290 -1.29 -8.43 25.53
CA LYS A 290 -0.77 -9.50 26.40
C LYS A 290 0.66 -9.73 25.93
N SER A 291 1.61 -9.48 26.81
CA SER A 291 3.01 -9.83 26.58
C SER A 291 3.06 -11.25 26.02
N PRO A 292 3.87 -11.52 24.98
CA PRO A 292 4.03 -12.88 24.50
C PRO A 292 4.41 -13.74 25.69
N THR A 293 3.54 -14.70 26.05
CA THR A 293 3.88 -15.71 27.05
C THR A 293 5.05 -16.47 26.48
N THR A 294 6.22 -16.24 27.05
CA THR A 294 7.39 -17.10 26.84
C THR A 294 6.94 -18.54 27.06
N PRO A 295 7.13 -19.45 26.10
CA PRO A 295 6.85 -20.85 26.36
C PRO A 295 7.72 -21.30 27.52
N ASN A 296 7.08 -21.70 28.60
CA ASN A 296 7.78 -22.34 29.74
C ASN A 296 8.55 -23.55 29.21
N SER A 297 9.87 -23.43 29.18
CA SER A 297 10.76 -24.53 28.94
C SER A 297 10.83 -25.39 30.22
N THR A 298 9.84 -26.25 30.42
CA THR A 298 9.96 -27.36 31.38
C THR A 298 10.28 -28.61 30.58
N ASN A 299 11.52 -28.74 30.17
CA ASN A 299 12.10 -30.07 29.89
C ASN A 299 12.64 -30.65 31.17
N GLY A 300 11.77 -31.37 31.87
CA GLY A 300 12.18 -32.33 32.89
C GLY A 300 12.88 -33.50 32.22
N LEU A 301 14.21 -33.52 32.31
CA LEU A 301 15.00 -34.72 32.10
C LEU A 301 14.59 -35.78 33.13
N ARG A 302 13.88 -36.82 32.71
CA ARG A 302 13.78 -38.06 33.43
C ARG A 302 15.00 -38.94 33.05
N THR A 303 15.95 -39.01 33.91
CA THR A 303 16.93 -40.09 33.95
C THR A 303 16.24 -41.34 34.47
N SER A 304 16.17 -42.40 33.66
CA SER A 304 15.86 -43.75 34.09
C SER A 304 17.15 -44.54 34.27
N ALA A 305 17.27 -45.10 35.42
CA ALA A 305 18.27 -46.11 35.72
C ALA A 305 17.98 -47.44 35.00
#